data_43a22f317d52b78b812db1defc1718d6
#
_entry.id   43a22f317d52b78b812db1defc1718d6
#
_cell.length_a   1.000
_cell.length_b   1.000
_cell.length_c   1.000
_cell.angle_alpha   90.00
_cell.angle_beta   90.00
_cell.angle_gamma   90.00
#
_symmetry.space_group_name_H-M   'P 1'
#
loop_
_entity.id
_entity.type
_entity.pdbx_description
1 polymer ?
#
loop_
_entity_poly.entity_id
_entity_poly.type
_entity_poly.pdbx_seq_one_letter_code
_entity_poly.pdbx_strand_id
1 'polypeptide(L)'
;MKTCIFPGQGSQSRGMGGELFDAFPEQTAKADEILGYSIKALCLEDPNGELDNTRFTQPALFVVNALSYLKWLQDGNPEPDYLAGHSLGEFNALLAAGAFDFETGLKLVKKRGELMSQVSGGGMAAVANATAEEIEATLRGNGLDNVFLANFNTPSQIVISGLKAEIDAAKPLLEKGRVMVFPLKTSGAFHTRFMQEAQREFRSFLAEFQFHAPRIPVIANATAQAYAGDAVAETIAVQIASPVRWSDSILHLLDLGTDAAPMTFQEIGHGNVLTRLVKTIKDKAPPRSQRTGAATEAPPVAVAVDASPVAAASHEDAARPAKRDATSLVEAWNRSHPVGTKVRSVFMGEEVLETRTEAIVLFGHRAAVYLKGYEGYFALEELSPAV
;
A
#
# COMPACT_ATOMS: atom_id res chain seq x y z
N MET A 1 -28.67 5.58 0.20
CA MET A 1 -27.46 5.56 -0.62
C MET A 1 -26.60 4.36 -0.22
N LYS A 2 -25.88 3.75 -1.16
CA LYS A 2 -25.07 2.54 -0.91
C LYS A 2 -23.63 2.76 -1.35
N THR A 3 -22.67 2.40 -0.51
CA THR A 3 -21.25 2.34 -0.85
C THR A 3 -20.79 0.88 -0.84
N CYS A 4 -20.20 0.40 -1.93
CA CYS A 4 -19.43 -0.85 -1.90
C CYS A 4 -18.00 -0.55 -1.46
N ILE A 5 -17.49 -1.37 -0.52
CA ILE A 5 -16.15 -1.23 0.05
C ILE A 5 -15.34 -2.50 -0.18
N PHE A 6 -14.06 -2.32 -0.55
CA PHE A 6 -13.17 -3.43 -0.92
C PHE A 6 -12.03 -3.56 0.08
N PRO A 7 -11.85 -4.76 0.69
CA PRO A 7 -10.77 -4.98 1.64
C PRO A 7 -9.40 -5.01 0.96
N GLY A 8 -8.36 -4.73 1.76
CA GLY A 8 -6.96 -4.81 1.37
C GLY A 8 -6.21 -5.89 2.13
N GLN A 9 -4.87 -5.78 2.12
CA GLN A 9 -3.97 -6.71 2.80
C GLN A 9 -4.30 -6.83 4.29
N GLY A 10 -4.31 -8.07 4.78
CA GLY A 10 -4.77 -8.45 6.12
C GLY A 10 -6.15 -9.12 6.12
N SER A 11 -6.87 -9.12 4.98
CA SER A 11 -8.12 -9.87 4.83
C SER A 11 -7.93 -11.24 4.16
N GLN A 12 -6.74 -11.51 3.59
CA GLN A 12 -6.46 -12.79 2.95
C GLN A 12 -6.48 -13.95 3.95
N SER A 13 -6.96 -15.08 3.48
CA SER A 13 -6.80 -16.36 4.16
C SER A 13 -6.91 -17.50 3.15
N ARG A 14 -6.28 -18.60 3.46
CA ARG A 14 -6.42 -19.83 2.68
C ARG A 14 -7.90 -20.21 2.54
N GLY A 15 -8.32 -20.59 1.33
CA GLY A 15 -9.71 -20.85 0.97
C GLY A 15 -10.47 -19.64 0.44
N MET A 16 -9.87 -18.44 0.43
CA MET A 16 -10.55 -17.25 -0.10
C MET A 16 -10.87 -17.42 -1.60
N GLY A 17 -11.98 -16.83 -2.03
CA GLY A 17 -12.48 -16.93 -3.41
C GLY A 17 -13.35 -18.16 -3.65
N GLY A 18 -13.09 -19.30 -3.01
CA GLY A 18 -13.95 -20.49 -3.11
C GLY A 18 -14.36 -20.85 -4.53
N GLU A 19 -15.67 -20.90 -4.76
CA GLU A 19 -16.29 -21.24 -6.05
C GLU A 19 -16.20 -20.12 -7.11
N LEU A 20 -15.76 -18.92 -6.74
CA LEU A 20 -15.70 -17.78 -7.68
C LEU A 20 -14.78 -18.07 -8.87
N PHE A 21 -13.68 -18.79 -8.65
CA PHE A 21 -12.76 -19.15 -9.73
C PHE A 21 -13.40 -20.02 -10.81
N ASP A 22 -14.30 -20.90 -10.42
CA ASP A 22 -15.05 -21.76 -11.35
C ASP A 22 -16.27 -21.04 -11.95
N ALA A 23 -16.85 -20.08 -11.22
CA ALA A 23 -17.95 -19.25 -11.73
C ALA A 23 -17.47 -18.24 -12.79
N PHE A 24 -16.19 -17.83 -12.74
CA PHE A 24 -15.57 -16.87 -13.66
C PHE A 24 -14.29 -17.43 -14.30
N PRO A 25 -14.41 -18.49 -15.11
CA PRO A 25 -13.23 -19.19 -15.65
C PRO A 25 -12.38 -18.33 -16.60
N GLU A 26 -12.99 -17.42 -17.35
CA GLU A 26 -12.28 -16.53 -18.27
C GLU A 26 -11.36 -15.57 -17.50
N GLN A 27 -11.87 -14.92 -16.46
CA GLN A 27 -11.10 -14.01 -15.61
C GLN A 27 -10.03 -14.77 -14.84
N THR A 28 -10.31 -15.99 -14.38
CA THR A 28 -9.34 -16.86 -13.70
C THR A 28 -8.19 -17.24 -14.62
N ALA A 29 -8.50 -17.69 -15.84
CA ALA A 29 -7.47 -18.04 -16.82
C ALA A 29 -6.62 -16.82 -17.22
N LYS A 30 -7.26 -15.65 -17.39
CA LYS A 30 -6.55 -14.40 -17.67
C LYS A 30 -5.65 -13.98 -16.50
N ALA A 31 -6.09 -14.19 -15.27
CA ALA A 31 -5.25 -13.94 -14.10
C ALA A 31 -4.02 -14.85 -14.09
N ASP A 32 -4.19 -16.15 -14.35
CA ASP A 32 -3.08 -17.10 -14.42
C ASP A 32 -2.07 -16.73 -15.53
N GLU A 33 -2.56 -16.30 -16.70
CA GLU A 33 -1.72 -15.83 -17.81
C GLU A 33 -0.86 -14.61 -17.40
N ILE A 34 -1.48 -13.59 -16.79
CA ILE A 34 -0.78 -12.36 -16.38
C ILE A 34 0.19 -12.61 -15.23
N LEU A 35 -0.19 -13.45 -14.28
CA LEU A 35 0.60 -13.69 -13.07
C LEU A 35 1.73 -14.69 -13.31
N GLY A 36 1.53 -15.69 -14.18
CA GLY A 36 2.47 -16.77 -14.46
C GLY A 36 2.38 -17.92 -13.45
N TYR A 37 1.30 -17.96 -12.66
CA TYR A 37 0.99 -19.05 -11.72
C TYR A 37 -0.52 -19.17 -11.53
N SER A 38 -1.00 -20.30 -10.96
CA SER A 38 -2.43 -20.48 -10.71
C SER A 38 -2.87 -19.66 -9.50
N ILE A 39 -3.70 -18.63 -9.76
CA ILE A 39 -4.29 -17.79 -8.72
C ILE A 39 -5.27 -18.59 -7.86
N LYS A 40 -6.00 -19.55 -8.46
CA LYS A 40 -6.89 -20.46 -7.76
C LYS A 40 -6.13 -21.30 -6.76
N ALA A 41 -5.03 -21.94 -7.17
CA ALA A 41 -4.22 -22.78 -6.28
C ALA A 41 -3.61 -21.95 -5.14
N LEU A 42 -3.08 -20.76 -5.42
CA LEU A 42 -2.57 -19.85 -4.40
C LEU A 42 -3.64 -19.50 -3.36
N CYS A 43 -4.83 -19.09 -3.80
CA CYS A 43 -5.90 -18.65 -2.89
C CYS A 43 -6.52 -19.79 -2.08
N LEU A 44 -6.72 -20.96 -2.70
CA LEU A 44 -7.42 -22.08 -2.06
C LEU A 44 -6.50 -22.94 -1.21
N GLU A 45 -5.28 -23.20 -1.67
CA GLU A 45 -4.39 -24.20 -1.10
C GLU A 45 -3.12 -23.60 -0.51
N ASP A 46 -2.62 -22.51 -1.10
CA ASP A 46 -1.35 -21.85 -0.74
C ASP A 46 -0.20 -22.88 -0.56
N PRO A 47 0.11 -23.65 -1.61
CA PRO A 47 0.99 -24.81 -1.48
C PRO A 47 2.42 -24.45 -1.06
N ASN A 48 2.85 -23.23 -1.33
CA ASN A 48 4.19 -22.73 -1.02
C ASN A 48 4.23 -21.79 0.19
N GLY A 49 3.09 -21.47 0.82
CA GLY A 49 3.02 -20.50 1.93
C GLY A 49 3.30 -19.07 1.50
N GLU A 50 2.91 -18.69 0.27
CA GLU A 50 3.20 -17.39 -0.35
C GLU A 50 2.09 -16.35 -0.16
N LEU A 51 0.89 -16.77 0.27
CA LEU A 51 -0.29 -15.93 0.34
C LEU A 51 -0.12 -14.72 1.29
N ASP A 52 0.72 -14.83 2.31
CA ASP A 52 1.05 -13.73 3.23
C ASP A 52 2.19 -12.83 2.71
N ASN A 53 2.84 -13.17 1.59
CA ASN A 53 3.85 -12.31 0.96
C ASN A 53 3.16 -11.25 0.10
N THR A 54 3.43 -9.98 0.35
CA THR A 54 2.83 -8.81 -0.30
C THR A 54 2.81 -8.92 -1.83
N ARG A 55 3.84 -9.50 -2.44
CA ARG A 55 3.95 -9.75 -3.89
C ARG A 55 2.79 -10.61 -4.42
N PHE A 56 2.38 -11.60 -3.64
CA PHE A 56 1.30 -12.54 -3.99
C PHE A 56 -0.05 -12.12 -3.37
N THR A 57 -0.02 -11.57 -2.16
CA THR A 57 -1.23 -11.12 -1.45
C THR A 57 -2.02 -10.10 -2.27
N GLN A 58 -1.34 -9.11 -2.87
CA GLN A 58 -2.03 -8.03 -3.58
C GLN A 58 -2.78 -8.52 -4.82
N PRO A 59 -2.15 -9.26 -5.76
CA PRO A 59 -2.87 -9.86 -6.88
C PRO A 59 -4.00 -10.80 -6.44
N ALA A 60 -3.77 -11.60 -5.41
CA ALA A 60 -4.77 -12.56 -4.91
C ALA A 60 -6.03 -11.85 -4.39
N LEU A 61 -5.87 -10.83 -3.55
CA LEU A 61 -6.99 -10.03 -3.07
C LEU A 61 -7.68 -9.27 -4.19
N PHE A 62 -6.91 -8.69 -5.13
CA PHE A 62 -7.49 -7.98 -6.26
C PHE A 62 -8.40 -8.89 -7.08
N VAL A 63 -7.93 -10.10 -7.43
CA VAL A 63 -8.74 -11.06 -8.20
C VAL A 63 -9.98 -11.47 -7.42
N VAL A 64 -9.84 -11.89 -6.15
CA VAL A 64 -10.98 -12.33 -5.33
C VAL A 64 -12.02 -11.22 -5.17
N ASN A 65 -11.60 -9.99 -4.90
CA ASN A 65 -12.49 -8.84 -4.78
C ASN A 65 -13.21 -8.54 -6.12
N ALA A 66 -12.47 -8.60 -7.24
CA ALA A 66 -13.04 -8.37 -8.57
C ALA A 66 -14.10 -9.42 -8.92
N LEU A 67 -13.80 -10.71 -8.72
CA LEU A 67 -14.74 -11.80 -8.93
C LEU A 67 -15.96 -11.69 -7.99
N SER A 68 -15.74 -11.31 -6.74
CA SER A 68 -16.82 -11.05 -5.77
C SER A 68 -17.76 -9.93 -6.25
N TYR A 69 -17.21 -8.86 -6.84
CA TYR A 69 -18.02 -7.76 -7.36
C TYR A 69 -18.81 -8.18 -8.60
N LEU A 70 -18.18 -8.93 -9.52
CA LEU A 70 -18.88 -9.49 -10.68
C LEU A 70 -20.05 -10.41 -10.25
N LYS A 71 -19.79 -11.27 -9.26
CA LYS A 71 -20.84 -12.15 -8.69
C LYS A 71 -21.96 -11.34 -8.06
N TRP A 72 -21.62 -10.29 -7.30
CA TRP A 72 -22.59 -9.41 -6.66
C TRP A 72 -23.51 -8.72 -7.69
N LEU A 73 -22.97 -8.26 -8.83
CA LEU A 73 -23.75 -7.70 -9.94
C LEU A 73 -24.59 -8.80 -10.63
N GLN A 74 -24.00 -9.98 -10.88
CA GLN A 74 -24.70 -11.12 -11.50
C GLN A 74 -25.90 -11.60 -10.66
N ASP A 75 -25.83 -11.44 -9.34
CA ASP A 75 -26.92 -11.76 -8.41
C ASP A 75 -28.06 -10.69 -8.44
N GLY A 76 -28.00 -9.73 -9.35
CA GLY A 76 -29.03 -8.71 -9.56
C GLY A 76 -28.96 -7.51 -8.62
N ASN A 77 -27.85 -7.35 -7.88
CA ASN A 77 -27.69 -6.16 -7.06
C ASN A 77 -27.41 -4.92 -7.93
N PRO A 78 -27.96 -3.76 -7.57
CA PRO A 78 -27.76 -2.52 -8.32
C PRO A 78 -26.33 -1.99 -8.14
N GLU A 79 -25.82 -1.26 -9.13
CA GLU A 79 -24.58 -0.51 -8.95
C GLU A 79 -24.67 0.41 -7.72
N PRO A 80 -23.56 0.56 -6.96
CA PRO A 80 -23.56 1.43 -5.78
C PRO A 80 -23.50 2.90 -6.15
N ASP A 81 -23.90 3.78 -5.22
CA ASP A 81 -23.77 5.24 -5.37
C ASP A 81 -22.32 5.71 -5.22
N TYR A 82 -21.54 5.00 -4.42
CA TYR A 82 -20.12 5.30 -4.13
C TYR A 82 -19.30 4.02 -4.00
N LEU A 83 -18.00 4.17 -4.22
CA LEU A 83 -17.01 3.11 -4.05
C LEU A 83 -15.87 3.58 -3.17
N ALA A 84 -15.35 2.69 -2.34
CA ALA A 84 -14.11 2.93 -1.59
C ALA A 84 -13.37 1.60 -1.40
N GLY A 85 -12.07 1.68 -1.19
CA GLY A 85 -11.26 0.50 -0.90
C GLY A 85 -10.14 0.84 0.05
N HIS A 86 -9.73 -0.11 0.88
CA HIS A 86 -8.64 0.08 1.82
C HIS A 86 -7.31 -0.32 1.18
N SER A 87 -6.40 0.62 1.00
CA SER A 87 -5.09 0.40 0.38
C SER A 87 -5.20 -0.33 -0.97
N LEU A 88 -4.89 -1.61 -1.06
CA LEU A 88 -5.07 -2.42 -2.27
C LEU A 88 -6.53 -2.38 -2.79
N GLY A 89 -7.50 -2.43 -1.91
CA GLY A 89 -8.93 -2.43 -2.27
C GLY A 89 -9.36 -1.20 -3.08
N GLU A 90 -8.62 -0.10 -3.02
CA GLU A 90 -8.87 1.09 -3.83
C GLU A 90 -8.74 0.81 -5.34
N PHE A 91 -7.85 -0.12 -5.74
CA PHE A 91 -7.75 -0.58 -7.12
C PHE A 91 -9.02 -1.35 -7.56
N ASN A 92 -9.63 -2.09 -6.65
CA ASN A 92 -10.91 -2.75 -6.94
C ASN A 92 -12.07 -1.73 -7.05
N ALA A 93 -12.05 -0.69 -6.24
CA ALA A 93 -13.02 0.39 -6.34
C ALA A 93 -12.90 1.12 -7.69
N LEU A 94 -11.67 1.40 -8.15
CA LEU A 94 -11.41 2.01 -9.45
C LEU A 94 -11.79 1.09 -10.62
N LEU A 95 -11.52 -0.22 -10.52
CA LEU A 95 -11.98 -1.22 -11.48
C LEU A 95 -13.51 -1.21 -11.58
N ALA A 96 -14.22 -1.27 -10.45
CA ALA A 96 -15.68 -1.25 -10.41
C ALA A 96 -16.26 0.05 -10.98
N ALA A 97 -15.55 1.18 -10.80
CA ALA A 97 -15.90 2.47 -11.37
C ALA A 97 -15.58 2.59 -12.87
N GLY A 98 -14.91 1.61 -13.47
CA GLY A 98 -14.52 1.62 -14.89
C GLY A 98 -13.33 2.53 -15.22
N ALA A 99 -12.50 2.86 -14.23
CA ALA A 99 -11.28 3.65 -14.45
C ALA A 99 -10.23 2.91 -15.30
N PHE A 100 -10.25 1.59 -15.27
CA PHE A 100 -9.47 0.65 -16.08
C PHE A 100 -10.16 -0.72 -16.10
N ASP A 101 -9.71 -1.62 -16.98
CA ASP A 101 -10.23 -2.98 -17.07
C ASP A 101 -9.53 -3.95 -16.10
N PHE A 102 -10.02 -5.19 -16.03
CA PHE A 102 -9.50 -6.22 -15.13
C PHE A 102 -8.03 -6.54 -15.38
N GLU A 103 -7.62 -6.66 -16.66
CA GLU A 103 -6.25 -7.00 -17.02
C GLU A 103 -5.28 -5.89 -16.61
N THR A 104 -5.64 -4.65 -16.92
CA THR A 104 -4.88 -3.47 -16.50
C THR A 104 -4.76 -3.43 -14.98
N GLY A 105 -5.88 -3.51 -14.26
CA GLY A 105 -5.89 -3.48 -12.80
C GLY A 105 -5.00 -4.58 -12.19
N LEU A 106 -5.04 -5.80 -12.74
CA LEU A 106 -4.20 -6.91 -12.27
C LEU A 106 -2.70 -6.66 -12.53
N LYS A 107 -2.34 -6.10 -13.69
CA LYS A 107 -0.94 -5.69 -13.99
C LYS A 107 -0.47 -4.62 -13.01
N LEU A 108 -1.32 -3.64 -12.71
CA LEU A 108 -1.01 -2.57 -11.75
C LEU A 108 -0.76 -3.12 -10.35
N VAL A 109 -1.64 -3.97 -9.82
CA VAL A 109 -1.47 -4.51 -8.46
C VAL A 109 -0.34 -5.53 -8.36
N LYS A 110 -0.05 -6.28 -9.44
CA LYS A 110 1.14 -7.14 -9.56
C LYS A 110 2.40 -6.30 -9.39
N LYS A 111 2.55 -5.23 -10.19
CA LYS A 111 3.69 -4.31 -10.10
C LYS A 111 3.78 -3.63 -8.74
N ARG A 112 2.66 -3.17 -8.20
CA ARG A 112 2.60 -2.57 -6.87
C ARG A 112 3.05 -3.54 -5.79
N GLY A 113 2.56 -4.78 -5.79
CA GLY A 113 2.96 -5.84 -4.86
C GLY A 113 4.45 -6.16 -4.96
N GLU A 114 4.99 -6.24 -6.18
CA GLU A 114 6.41 -6.44 -6.43
C GLU A 114 7.24 -5.30 -5.82
N LEU A 115 6.93 -4.04 -6.12
CA LEU A 115 7.66 -2.89 -5.61
C LEU A 115 7.60 -2.78 -4.08
N MET A 116 6.41 -2.95 -3.49
CA MET A 116 6.24 -2.87 -2.05
C MET A 116 6.95 -4.02 -1.32
N SER A 117 6.97 -5.23 -1.89
CA SER A 117 7.64 -6.39 -1.29
C SER A 117 9.17 -6.27 -1.28
N GLN A 118 9.72 -5.39 -2.09
CA GLN A 118 11.17 -5.15 -2.20
C GLN A 118 11.71 -4.25 -1.09
N VAL A 119 10.85 -3.46 -0.44
CA VAL A 119 11.27 -2.61 0.67
C VAL A 119 11.46 -3.46 1.92
N SER A 120 12.67 -3.44 2.45
CA SER A 120 13.06 -4.22 3.64
C SER A 120 13.47 -3.30 4.80
N GLY A 121 13.67 -3.88 5.98
CA GLY A 121 14.07 -3.13 7.18
C GLY A 121 12.96 -2.31 7.83
N GLY A 122 11.77 -2.32 7.26
CA GLY A 122 10.59 -1.70 7.82
C GLY A 122 9.74 -2.66 8.65
N GLY A 123 8.77 -2.08 9.35
CA GLY A 123 7.76 -2.82 10.11
C GLY A 123 6.50 -2.00 10.29
N MET A 124 5.43 -2.69 10.65
CA MET A 124 4.15 -2.05 10.96
C MET A 124 3.54 -2.67 12.22
N ALA A 125 2.77 -1.88 12.96
CA ALA A 125 2.00 -2.36 14.09
C ALA A 125 0.66 -1.64 14.19
N ALA A 126 -0.41 -2.37 14.50
CA ALA A 126 -1.70 -1.79 14.80
C ALA A 126 -1.74 -1.38 16.28
N VAL A 127 -2.02 -0.11 16.54
CA VAL A 127 -2.21 0.45 17.88
C VAL A 127 -3.70 0.61 18.10
N ALA A 128 -4.25 -0.07 19.09
CA ALA A 128 -5.65 -0.02 19.46
C ALA A 128 -5.86 0.72 20.78
N ASN A 129 -7.01 1.41 20.90
CA ASN A 129 -7.43 2.19 22.05
C ASN A 129 -6.54 3.41 22.36
N ALA A 130 -5.94 3.99 21.31
CA ALA A 130 -5.23 5.27 21.36
C ALA A 130 -5.64 6.16 20.18
N THR A 131 -5.61 7.47 20.36
CA THR A 131 -5.82 8.45 19.28
C THR A 131 -4.53 8.71 18.51
N ALA A 132 -4.63 9.34 17.36
CA ALA A 132 -3.48 9.74 16.56
C ALA A 132 -2.55 10.67 17.36
N GLU A 133 -3.12 11.65 18.05
CA GLU A 133 -2.40 12.65 18.85
C GLU A 133 -1.62 12.01 20.01
N GLU A 134 -2.22 11.03 20.71
CA GLU A 134 -1.56 10.29 21.81
C GLU A 134 -0.37 9.48 21.28
N ILE A 135 -0.54 8.82 20.12
CA ILE A 135 0.52 8.04 19.48
C ILE A 135 1.66 8.98 19.05
N GLU A 136 1.36 10.05 18.31
CA GLU A 136 2.36 11.02 17.84
C GLU A 136 3.11 11.68 19.00
N ALA A 137 2.41 12.06 20.07
CA ALA A 137 3.04 12.64 21.25
C ALA A 137 4.02 11.65 21.90
N THR A 138 3.64 10.37 21.99
CA THR A 138 4.51 9.31 22.53
C THR A 138 5.74 9.10 21.64
N LEU A 139 5.56 9.01 20.33
CA LEU A 139 6.67 8.81 19.38
C LEU A 139 7.66 9.98 19.44
N ARG A 140 7.18 11.21 19.29
CA ARG A 140 8.02 12.43 19.36
C ARG A 140 8.73 12.59 20.72
N GLY A 141 8.00 12.34 21.81
CA GLY A 141 8.57 12.45 23.17
C GLY A 141 9.69 11.46 23.47
N ASN A 142 9.86 10.44 22.64
CA ASN A 142 10.89 9.40 22.78
C ASN A 142 11.88 9.36 21.60
N GLY A 143 11.86 10.35 20.69
CA GLY A 143 12.81 10.44 19.58
C GLY A 143 12.64 9.36 18.50
N LEU A 144 11.42 8.82 18.34
CA LEU A 144 11.12 7.80 17.33
C LEU A 144 10.67 8.48 16.01
N ASP A 145 11.60 9.20 15.38
CA ASP A 145 11.31 10.09 14.24
C ASP A 145 11.11 9.35 12.92
N ASN A 146 11.38 8.05 12.88
CA ASN A 146 11.20 7.20 11.70
C ASN A 146 9.98 6.26 11.84
N VAL A 147 9.06 6.58 12.75
CA VAL A 147 7.75 5.93 12.87
C VAL A 147 6.64 6.93 12.52
N PHE A 148 5.77 6.53 11.63
CA PHE A 148 4.69 7.37 11.05
C PHE A 148 3.33 6.71 11.25
N LEU A 149 2.28 7.51 11.28
CA LEU A 149 0.91 7.02 11.25
C LEU A 149 0.56 6.68 9.80
N ALA A 150 0.40 5.39 9.52
CA ALA A 150 0.23 4.87 8.16
C ALA A 150 -1.23 4.59 7.79
N ASN A 151 -2.04 4.06 8.71
CA ASN A 151 -3.45 3.81 8.44
C ASN A 151 -4.31 4.33 9.59
N PHE A 152 -5.20 5.24 9.29
CA PHE A 152 -6.22 5.75 10.21
C PHE A 152 -7.48 4.89 10.07
N ASN A 153 -7.48 3.71 10.68
CA ASN A 153 -8.55 2.72 10.51
C ASN A 153 -9.86 3.09 11.22
N THR A 154 -9.74 3.61 12.43
CA THR A 154 -10.86 4.18 13.21
C THR A 154 -10.31 5.32 14.08
N PRO A 155 -11.14 6.14 14.75
CA PRO A 155 -10.65 7.18 15.67
C PRO A 155 -9.73 6.68 16.79
N SER A 156 -9.70 5.37 17.05
CA SER A 156 -8.89 4.75 18.10
C SER A 156 -8.17 3.47 17.67
N GLN A 157 -8.01 3.26 16.38
CA GLN A 157 -7.17 2.20 15.83
C GLN A 157 -6.35 2.77 14.68
N ILE A 158 -5.08 2.96 14.94
CA ILE A 158 -4.11 3.53 14.01
C ILE A 158 -3.02 2.49 13.75
N VAL A 159 -2.61 2.34 12.50
CA VAL A 159 -1.41 1.54 12.19
C VAL A 159 -0.22 2.48 12.11
N ILE A 160 0.80 2.18 12.88
CA ILE A 160 2.12 2.81 12.79
C ILE A 160 3.01 2.01 11.84
N SER A 161 3.88 2.70 11.14
CA SER A 161 4.77 2.13 10.11
C SER A 161 6.09 2.89 10.08
N GLY A 162 7.21 2.19 10.01
CA GLY A 162 8.52 2.83 10.05
C GLY A 162 9.66 1.84 10.10
N LEU A 163 10.83 2.26 10.58
CA LEU A 163 11.96 1.38 10.80
C LEU A 163 11.60 0.30 11.83
N LYS A 164 11.92 -0.96 11.52
CA LYS A 164 11.56 -2.12 12.36
C LYS A 164 12.03 -1.94 13.81
N ALA A 165 13.26 -1.49 14.01
CA ALA A 165 13.82 -1.26 15.34
C ALA A 165 13.03 -0.21 16.14
N GLU A 166 12.60 0.89 15.48
CA GLU A 166 11.79 1.93 16.14
C GLU A 166 10.35 1.48 16.38
N ILE A 167 9.76 0.66 15.49
CA ILE A 167 8.44 0.02 15.72
C ILE A 167 8.51 -0.88 16.96
N ASP A 168 9.58 -1.69 17.10
CA ASP A 168 9.76 -2.55 18.27
C ASP A 168 9.99 -1.73 19.55
N ALA A 169 10.73 -0.63 19.48
CA ALA A 169 10.92 0.30 20.59
C ALA A 169 9.64 1.05 20.96
N ALA A 170 8.79 1.40 19.99
CA ALA A 170 7.52 2.09 20.21
C ALA A 170 6.52 1.23 21.02
N LYS A 171 6.54 -0.09 20.82
CA LYS A 171 5.57 -1.00 21.44
C LYS A 171 5.47 -0.83 22.96
N PRO A 172 6.52 -1.01 23.77
CA PRO A 172 6.42 -0.87 25.25
C PRO A 172 6.12 0.56 25.69
N LEU A 173 6.41 1.57 24.87
CA LEU A 173 6.13 2.97 25.17
C LEU A 173 4.65 3.30 24.99
N LEU A 174 4.00 2.66 24.02
CA LEU A 174 2.59 2.83 23.70
C LEU A 174 1.68 1.92 24.55
N GLU A 175 2.12 0.70 24.89
CA GLU A 175 1.34 -0.26 25.68
C GLU A 175 1.17 0.18 27.14
N LYS A 176 0.42 1.27 27.36
CA LYS A 176 0.06 1.80 28.69
C LYS A 176 -1.46 1.77 28.87
N GLY A 177 -1.90 1.38 30.07
CA GLY A 177 -3.33 1.34 30.37
C GLY A 177 -4.10 0.33 29.51
N ARG A 178 -4.97 0.83 28.62
CA ARG A 178 -5.80 0.00 27.72
C ARG A 178 -5.23 -0.08 26.29
N VAL A 179 -4.15 0.62 26.01
CA VAL A 179 -3.55 0.63 24.69
C VAL A 179 -2.89 -0.73 24.41
N MET A 180 -3.16 -1.29 23.22
CA MET A 180 -2.59 -2.56 22.78
C MET A 180 -1.87 -2.34 21.44
N VAL A 181 -0.72 -2.97 21.27
CA VAL A 181 0.09 -2.88 20.05
C VAL A 181 0.29 -4.26 19.46
N PHE A 182 -0.21 -4.46 18.25
CA PHE A 182 -0.17 -5.72 17.52
C PHE A 182 0.79 -5.59 16.32
N PRO A 183 1.98 -6.19 16.36
CA PRO A 183 2.85 -6.25 15.18
C PRO A 183 2.14 -6.91 14.01
N LEU A 184 2.30 -6.33 12.80
CA LEU A 184 1.76 -6.86 11.57
C LEU A 184 2.83 -7.67 10.84
N LYS A 185 2.40 -8.71 10.11
CA LYS A 185 3.27 -9.51 9.25
C LYS A 185 3.56 -8.76 7.94
N THR A 186 4.39 -7.73 8.01
CA THR A 186 4.83 -6.94 6.85
C THR A 186 6.33 -6.76 6.90
N SER A 187 6.98 -6.75 5.73
CA SER A 187 8.43 -6.56 5.60
C SER A 187 8.83 -5.11 5.37
N GLY A 188 7.88 -4.24 5.02
CA GLY A 188 8.13 -2.87 4.61
C GLY A 188 7.41 -1.83 5.48
N ALA A 189 7.92 -0.61 5.46
CA ALA A 189 7.31 0.56 6.10
C ALA A 189 6.26 1.18 5.15
N PHE A 190 5.17 0.46 4.88
CA PHE A 190 4.15 0.84 3.91
C PHE A 190 3.43 2.13 4.31
N HIS A 191 2.99 2.89 3.29
CA HIS A 191 2.24 4.14 3.45
C HIS A 191 3.03 5.23 4.20
N THR A 192 4.35 5.26 4.03
CA THR A 192 5.26 6.25 4.60
C THR A 192 6.25 6.78 3.56
N ARG A 193 7.05 7.78 3.93
CA ARG A 193 8.14 8.31 3.08
C ARG A 193 9.12 7.23 2.60
N PHE A 194 9.26 6.11 3.30
CA PHE A 194 10.12 5.00 2.89
C PHE A 194 9.64 4.29 1.62
N MET A 195 8.41 4.57 1.18
CA MET A 195 7.83 4.07 -0.07
C MET A 195 8.05 5.02 -1.26
N GLN A 196 8.76 6.14 -1.11
CA GLN A 196 8.90 7.15 -2.18
C GLN A 196 9.61 6.60 -3.42
N GLU A 197 10.58 5.69 -3.26
CA GLU A 197 11.22 5.04 -4.41
C GLU A 197 10.23 4.15 -5.16
N ALA A 198 9.52 3.29 -4.42
CA ALA A 198 8.46 2.45 -4.99
C ALA A 198 7.37 3.30 -5.67
N GLN A 199 7.03 4.46 -5.09
CA GLN A 199 6.10 5.42 -5.69
C GLN A 199 6.62 5.97 -7.03
N ARG A 200 7.91 6.36 -7.12
CA ARG A 200 8.50 6.87 -8.37
C ARG A 200 8.50 5.81 -9.47
N GLU A 201 8.92 4.59 -9.13
CA GLU A 201 8.90 3.47 -10.08
C GLU A 201 7.47 3.13 -10.51
N PHE A 202 6.53 3.13 -9.57
CA PHE A 202 5.13 2.87 -9.87
C PHE A 202 4.52 3.95 -10.75
N ARG A 203 4.80 5.23 -10.48
CA ARG A 203 4.36 6.35 -11.33
C ARG A 203 4.86 6.20 -12.77
N SER A 204 6.12 5.80 -12.96
CA SER A 204 6.67 5.55 -14.28
C SER A 204 5.96 4.39 -14.99
N PHE A 205 5.61 3.34 -14.25
CA PHE A 205 4.85 2.21 -14.80
C PHE A 205 3.41 2.60 -15.16
N LEU A 206 2.77 3.43 -14.34
CA LEU A 206 1.41 3.91 -14.61
C LEU A 206 1.31 4.70 -15.93
N ALA A 207 2.37 5.36 -16.35
CA ALA A 207 2.41 6.13 -17.60
C ALA A 207 2.26 5.24 -18.87
N GLU A 208 2.40 3.92 -18.76
CA GLU A 208 2.21 2.96 -19.84
C GLU A 208 0.72 2.63 -20.08
N PHE A 209 -0.19 3.09 -19.22
CA PHE A 209 -1.61 2.73 -19.25
C PHE A 209 -2.51 3.95 -19.45
N GLN A 210 -3.69 3.67 -20.04
CA GLN A 210 -4.75 4.67 -20.14
C GLN A 210 -5.74 4.52 -18.99
N PHE A 211 -6.12 5.63 -18.40
CA PHE A 211 -7.09 5.70 -17.32
C PHE A 211 -8.31 6.51 -17.77
N HIS A 212 -9.48 6.09 -17.30
CA HIS A 212 -10.73 6.79 -17.53
C HIS A 212 -11.23 7.45 -16.23
N ALA A 213 -12.00 8.50 -16.37
CA ALA A 213 -12.70 9.07 -15.23
C ALA A 213 -13.63 8.03 -14.59
N PRO A 214 -13.62 7.85 -13.27
CA PRO A 214 -14.51 6.93 -12.58
C PRO A 214 -15.99 7.27 -12.87
N ARG A 215 -16.78 6.31 -13.35
CA ARG A 215 -18.22 6.50 -13.62
C ARG A 215 -19.04 6.58 -12.33
N ILE A 216 -18.57 5.91 -11.29
CA ILE A 216 -19.11 5.94 -9.94
C ILE A 216 -18.05 6.63 -9.06
N PRO A 217 -18.39 7.63 -8.23
CA PRO A 217 -17.42 8.29 -7.38
C PRO A 217 -16.65 7.30 -6.49
N VAL A 218 -15.33 7.34 -6.57
CA VAL A 218 -14.40 6.55 -5.74
C VAL A 218 -13.74 7.48 -4.73
N ILE A 219 -13.70 7.09 -3.46
CA ILE A 219 -13.03 7.87 -2.41
C ILE A 219 -11.57 7.42 -2.31
N ALA A 220 -10.65 8.37 -2.52
CA ALA A 220 -9.21 8.14 -2.49
C ALA A 220 -8.68 8.06 -1.05
N ASN A 221 -7.81 7.08 -0.77
CA ASN A 221 -7.22 6.88 0.57
C ASN A 221 -6.37 8.06 1.03
N ALA A 222 -5.61 8.66 0.12
CA ALA A 222 -4.68 9.74 0.46
C ALA A 222 -5.39 11.05 0.85
N THR A 223 -6.56 11.34 0.25
CA THR A 223 -7.27 12.60 0.43
C THR A 223 -8.58 12.48 1.21
N ALA A 224 -9.15 11.28 1.31
CA ALA A 224 -10.51 11.02 1.81
C ALA A 224 -11.60 11.78 1.00
N GLN A 225 -11.31 12.13 -0.26
CA GLN A 225 -12.21 12.81 -1.18
C GLN A 225 -12.39 11.98 -2.45
N ALA A 226 -13.42 12.29 -3.24
CA ALA A 226 -13.61 11.64 -4.52
C ALA A 226 -12.45 11.92 -5.48
N TYR A 227 -12.11 10.93 -6.30
CA TYR A 227 -11.14 11.09 -7.38
C TYR A 227 -11.56 12.21 -8.34
N ALA A 228 -10.63 13.10 -8.69
CA ALA A 228 -10.80 13.97 -9.84
C ALA A 228 -10.63 13.15 -11.13
N GLY A 229 -11.47 13.43 -12.13
CA GLY A 229 -11.60 12.56 -13.31
C GLY A 229 -10.31 12.30 -14.11
N ASP A 230 -9.41 13.27 -14.14
CA ASP A 230 -8.14 13.22 -14.88
C ASP A 230 -6.92 12.85 -14.00
N ALA A 231 -7.10 12.72 -12.69
CA ALA A 231 -6.02 12.53 -11.73
C ALA A 231 -5.87 11.09 -11.23
N VAL A 232 -6.48 10.08 -11.91
CA VAL A 232 -6.46 8.70 -11.43
C VAL A 232 -5.04 8.18 -11.26
N ALA A 233 -4.20 8.27 -12.30
CA ALA A 233 -2.84 7.76 -12.27
C ALA A 233 -1.98 8.42 -11.18
N GLU A 234 -2.05 9.74 -11.06
CA GLU A 234 -1.28 10.47 -10.05
C GLU A 234 -1.74 10.12 -8.63
N THR A 235 -3.05 10.06 -8.40
CA THR A 235 -3.61 9.76 -7.07
C THR A 235 -3.23 8.37 -6.60
N ILE A 236 -3.29 7.34 -7.46
CA ILE A 236 -2.86 5.98 -7.09
C ILE A 236 -1.33 5.87 -6.97
N ALA A 237 -0.55 6.67 -7.70
CA ALA A 237 0.90 6.73 -7.50
C ALA A 237 1.25 7.27 -6.12
N VAL A 238 0.61 8.38 -5.72
CA VAL A 238 0.82 9.01 -4.41
C VAL A 238 0.36 8.11 -3.25
N GLN A 239 -0.67 7.29 -3.44
CA GLN A 239 -1.23 6.41 -2.42
C GLN A 239 -0.20 5.49 -1.76
N ILE A 240 0.80 4.98 -2.49
CA ILE A 240 1.80 4.04 -1.96
C ILE A 240 2.60 4.63 -0.79
N ALA A 241 2.93 5.92 -0.86
CA ALA A 241 3.74 6.63 0.13
C ALA A 241 2.91 7.55 1.05
N SER A 242 1.59 7.51 0.93
CA SER A 242 0.66 8.34 1.70
C SER A 242 -0.13 7.52 2.71
N PRO A 243 -0.54 8.10 3.84
CA PRO A 243 -1.40 7.44 4.79
C PRO A 243 -2.76 7.03 4.19
N VAL A 244 -3.29 5.90 4.65
CA VAL A 244 -4.66 5.46 4.35
C VAL A 244 -5.61 6.13 5.32
N ARG A 245 -6.34 7.14 4.86
CA ARG A 245 -7.31 7.92 5.65
C ARG A 245 -8.69 7.26 5.67
N TRP A 246 -8.74 5.97 6.11
CA TRP A 246 -9.97 5.17 6.05
C TRP A 246 -11.09 5.75 6.91
N SER A 247 -10.78 6.13 8.16
CA SER A 247 -11.76 6.72 9.07
C SER A 247 -12.40 7.99 8.48
N ASP A 248 -11.57 8.87 7.91
CA ASP A 248 -12.02 10.11 7.28
C ASP A 248 -12.88 9.83 6.04
N SER A 249 -12.47 8.85 5.22
CA SER A 249 -13.23 8.42 4.04
C SER A 249 -14.62 7.92 4.41
N ILE A 250 -14.75 7.14 5.47
CA ILE A 250 -16.04 6.64 5.95
C ILE A 250 -16.88 7.76 6.55
N LEU A 251 -16.28 8.67 7.33
CA LEU A 251 -16.98 9.84 7.88
C LEU A 251 -17.50 10.76 6.75
N HIS A 252 -16.66 11.03 5.74
CA HIS A 252 -17.06 11.78 4.55
C HIS A 252 -18.28 11.14 3.87
N LEU A 253 -18.25 9.83 3.62
CA LEU A 253 -19.37 9.09 3.03
C LEU A 253 -20.63 9.14 3.90
N LEU A 254 -20.50 9.03 5.22
CA LEU A 254 -21.62 9.16 6.15
C LEU A 254 -22.26 10.56 6.09
N ASP A 255 -21.46 11.60 5.85
CA ASP A 255 -21.94 12.98 5.74
C ASP A 255 -22.66 13.27 4.42
N LEU A 256 -22.38 12.50 3.36
CA LEU A 256 -23.13 12.55 2.11
C LEU A 256 -24.54 11.93 2.23
N GLY A 257 -24.72 10.98 3.15
CA GLY A 257 -26.05 10.44 3.45
C GLY A 257 -26.97 11.49 4.09
N THR A 258 -28.29 11.29 4.01
CA THR A 258 -29.32 12.12 4.65
C THR A 258 -30.20 11.25 5.54
N ASP A 259 -31.03 11.85 6.40
CA ASP A 259 -31.98 11.10 7.22
C ASP A 259 -32.98 10.33 6.35
N ALA A 260 -33.35 10.88 5.18
CA ALA A 260 -34.24 10.22 4.21
C ALA A 260 -33.52 9.16 3.36
N ALA A 261 -32.20 9.30 3.16
CA ALA A 261 -31.38 8.37 2.39
C ALA A 261 -30.03 8.13 3.12
N PRO A 262 -30.04 7.36 4.21
CA PRO A 262 -28.82 7.11 5.00
C PRO A 262 -27.80 6.31 4.18
N MET A 263 -26.49 6.57 4.45
CA MET A 263 -25.43 5.82 3.81
C MET A 263 -25.31 4.42 4.41
N THR A 264 -25.38 3.41 3.55
CA THR A 264 -25.13 2.00 3.87
C THR A 264 -23.85 1.51 3.23
N PHE A 265 -23.22 0.51 3.82
CA PHE A 265 -21.95 -0.05 3.34
C PHE A 265 -22.09 -1.54 3.10
N GLN A 266 -21.57 -1.99 1.97
CA GLN A 266 -21.48 -3.40 1.60
C GLN A 266 -20.04 -3.76 1.32
N GLU A 267 -19.45 -4.62 2.14
CA GLU A 267 -18.10 -5.15 1.88
C GLU A 267 -18.16 -6.21 0.78
N ILE A 268 -17.31 -6.05 -0.23
CA ILE A 268 -17.20 -6.93 -1.39
C ILE A 268 -15.80 -7.52 -1.40
N GLY A 269 -15.71 -8.83 -1.21
CA GLY A 269 -14.44 -9.56 -1.13
C GLY A 269 -14.46 -10.56 0.02
N HIS A 270 -13.27 -10.98 0.44
CA HIS A 270 -13.12 -12.00 1.47
C HIS A 270 -13.12 -11.40 2.89
N GLY A 271 -13.91 -12.00 3.78
CA GLY A 271 -13.97 -11.62 5.19
C GLY A 271 -14.94 -10.47 5.49
N ASN A 272 -14.73 -9.80 6.62
CA ASN A 272 -15.60 -8.71 7.11
C ASN A 272 -14.79 -7.65 7.90
N VAL A 273 -13.56 -7.45 7.52
CA VAL A 273 -12.64 -6.54 8.22
C VAL A 273 -13.15 -5.11 8.16
N LEU A 274 -13.50 -4.63 6.96
CA LEU A 274 -13.97 -3.27 6.76
C LEU A 274 -15.36 -3.04 7.37
N THR A 275 -16.23 -4.03 7.33
CA THR A 275 -17.55 -3.99 7.99
C THR A 275 -17.40 -3.70 9.49
N ARG A 276 -16.43 -4.35 10.15
CA ARG A 276 -16.14 -4.09 11.57
C ARG A 276 -15.57 -2.71 11.82
N LEU A 277 -14.66 -2.23 10.95
CA LEU A 277 -14.12 -0.88 11.03
C LEU A 277 -15.21 0.17 10.85
N VAL A 278 -16.06 0.03 9.83
CA VAL A 278 -17.21 0.92 9.56
C VAL A 278 -18.15 0.97 10.78
N LYS A 279 -18.46 -0.21 11.36
CA LYS A 279 -19.29 -0.25 12.58
C LYS A 279 -18.64 0.56 13.71
N THR A 280 -17.35 0.35 13.97
CA THR A 280 -16.63 1.09 15.03
C THR A 280 -16.59 2.59 14.75
N ILE A 281 -16.40 3.00 13.50
CA ILE A 281 -16.42 4.42 13.11
C ILE A 281 -17.81 5.01 13.37
N LYS A 282 -18.88 4.34 12.94
CA LYS A 282 -20.26 4.78 13.18
C LYS A 282 -20.57 4.92 14.67
N ASP A 283 -20.19 3.93 15.48
CA ASP A 283 -20.45 3.91 16.92
C ASP A 283 -19.70 5.04 17.66
N LYS A 284 -18.56 5.50 17.14
CA LYS A 284 -17.71 6.55 17.75
C LYS A 284 -17.83 7.91 17.05
N ALA A 285 -18.51 7.99 15.92
CA ALA A 285 -18.66 9.24 15.18
C ALA A 285 -19.43 10.26 16.03
N PRO A 286 -18.95 11.51 16.14
CA PRO A 286 -19.75 12.57 16.75
C PRO A 286 -21.02 12.80 15.94
N PRO A 287 -22.08 13.35 16.55
CA PRO A 287 -23.31 13.70 15.86
C PRO A 287 -23.04 14.53 14.59
N ARG A 288 -23.81 14.32 13.53
CA ARG A 288 -23.61 14.99 12.23
C ARG A 288 -23.50 16.52 12.36
N SER A 289 -24.30 17.14 13.22
CA SER A 289 -24.27 18.58 13.50
C SER A 289 -22.92 19.09 14.01
N GLN A 290 -22.11 18.22 14.61
CA GLN A 290 -20.76 18.56 15.09
C GLN A 290 -19.66 18.26 14.07
N ARG A 291 -19.95 17.42 13.03
CA ARG A 291 -19.01 17.07 11.97
C ARG A 291 -18.98 18.10 10.84
N THR A 292 -20.13 18.71 10.50
CA THR A 292 -20.27 19.70 9.42
C THR A 292 -19.56 21.03 9.69
N GLY A 293 -19.00 21.25 10.89
CA GLY A 293 -18.19 22.44 11.22
C GLY A 293 -16.67 22.19 11.18
N ALA A 294 -16.26 20.92 11.11
CA ALA A 294 -14.86 20.51 11.06
C ALA A 294 -14.52 19.95 9.66
N ALA A 295 -14.58 20.80 8.63
CA ALA A 295 -13.66 20.63 7.53
C ALA A 295 -12.27 20.87 8.13
N THR A 296 -11.71 19.85 8.78
CA THR A 296 -10.30 19.83 9.09
C THR A 296 -9.60 20.00 7.75
N GLU A 297 -9.06 21.19 7.52
CA GLU A 297 -7.98 21.36 6.57
C GLU A 297 -6.99 20.26 6.90
N ALA A 298 -6.99 19.19 6.08
CA ALA A 298 -5.91 18.25 6.09
C ALA A 298 -4.64 19.09 6.06
N PRO A 299 -3.61 18.81 6.87
CA PRO A 299 -2.31 19.37 6.61
C PRO A 299 -2.11 19.14 5.11
N PRO A 300 -1.77 20.17 4.33
CA PRO A 300 -1.59 19.99 2.90
C PRO A 300 -0.68 18.77 2.77
N VAL A 301 -1.18 17.70 2.13
CA VAL A 301 -0.28 16.73 1.54
C VAL A 301 0.55 17.62 0.65
N ALA A 302 1.77 17.94 1.10
CA ALA A 302 2.71 18.67 0.30
C ALA A 302 2.98 17.74 -0.89
N VAL A 303 2.11 17.84 -1.88
CA VAL A 303 2.43 17.48 -3.25
C VAL A 303 3.51 18.48 -3.58
N ALA A 304 4.75 18.12 -3.28
CA ALA A 304 5.89 18.75 -3.90
C ALA A 304 5.76 18.41 -5.39
N VAL A 305 4.85 19.13 -6.05
CA VAL A 305 4.89 19.31 -7.49
C VAL A 305 6.10 20.17 -7.67
N ASP A 306 7.23 19.56 -7.94
CA ASP A 306 8.35 20.24 -8.55
C ASP A 306 7.89 20.60 -9.99
N ALA A 307 7.01 21.61 -10.05
CA ALA A 307 6.58 22.24 -11.26
C ALA A 307 7.59 23.34 -11.57
N SER A 308 8.81 22.93 -11.89
CA SER A 308 9.69 23.81 -12.66
C SER A 308 9.23 23.73 -14.11
N PRO A 309 8.74 24.83 -14.70
CA PRO A 309 8.46 24.88 -16.12
C PRO A 309 9.79 24.65 -16.86
N VAL A 310 9.82 23.62 -17.70
CA VAL A 310 10.90 23.42 -18.66
C VAL A 310 10.83 24.59 -19.64
N ALA A 311 11.52 25.68 -19.31
CA ALA A 311 11.88 26.68 -20.29
C ALA A 311 12.93 26.03 -21.22
N ALA A 312 12.59 25.94 -22.50
CA ALA A 312 13.54 25.60 -23.53
C ALA A 312 14.69 26.62 -23.50
N ALA A 313 15.80 26.20 -22.94
CA ALA A 313 17.07 26.89 -23.09
C ALA A 313 18.10 25.88 -23.58
N SER A 314 18.47 26.05 -24.83
CA SER A 314 19.69 25.52 -25.41
C SER A 314 20.89 25.94 -24.57
N HIS A 315 21.51 25.02 -23.90
CA HIS A 315 22.87 25.19 -23.42
C HIS A 315 23.64 23.88 -23.49
N GLU A 316 24.82 24.03 -24.03
CA GLU A 316 25.91 23.15 -24.31
C GLU A 316 26.23 22.09 -23.22
N ASP A 317 26.73 20.97 -23.74
CA ASP A 317 27.40 19.87 -23.06
C ASP A 317 28.19 20.26 -21.80
N ALA A 318 27.60 19.91 -20.64
CA ALA A 318 28.38 19.62 -19.45
C ALA A 318 28.12 18.15 -19.09
N ALA A 319 29.12 17.32 -19.26
CA ALA A 319 29.08 15.88 -19.05
C ALA A 319 28.46 15.51 -17.69
N ARG A 320 27.23 14.98 -17.68
CA ARG A 320 26.69 14.21 -16.55
C ARG A 320 27.56 12.96 -16.43
N PRO A 321 28.00 12.58 -15.20
CA PRO A 321 28.65 11.30 -15.03
C PRO A 321 27.67 10.21 -15.49
N ALA A 322 28.11 9.39 -16.44
CA ALA A 322 27.34 8.27 -16.99
C ALA A 322 26.80 7.44 -15.82
N LYS A 323 25.48 7.18 -15.80
CA LYS A 323 24.86 6.19 -14.89
C LYS A 323 25.63 4.90 -15.12
N ARG A 324 26.38 4.44 -14.09
CA ARG A 324 27.04 3.14 -14.15
C ARG A 324 25.94 2.10 -14.31
N ASP A 325 26.05 1.28 -15.37
CA ASP A 325 25.16 0.14 -15.58
C ASP A 325 25.19 -0.80 -14.36
N ALA A 326 24.03 -1.32 -13.97
CA ALA A 326 23.88 -2.20 -12.82
C ALA A 326 24.82 -3.41 -12.87
N THR A 327 25.10 -3.93 -14.06
CA THR A 327 26.08 -5.01 -14.30
C THR A 327 27.47 -4.59 -13.86
N SER A 328 27.91 -3.41 -14.28
CA SER A 328 29.23 -2.86 -13.91
C SER A 328 29.34 -2.60 -12.40
N LEU A 329 28.27 -2.17 -11.73
CA LEU A 329 28.22 -1.99 -10.29
C LEU A 329 28.34 -3.33 -9.55
N VAL A 330 27.62 -4.36 -10.00
CA VAL A 330 27.66 -5.71 -9.42
C VAL A 330 29.05 -6.33 -9.58
N GLU A 331 29.65 -6.23 -10.77
CA GLU A 331 31.00 -6.74 -11.00
C GLU A 331 32.07 -6.03 -10.16
N ALA A 332 31.94 -4.71 -10.02
CA ALA A 332 32.85 -3.92 -9.17
C ALA A 332 32.70 -4.31 -7.70
N TRP A 333 31.47 -4.47 -7.23
CA TRP A 333 31.19 -4.87 -5.85
C TRP A 333 31.73 -6.27 -5.55
N ASN A 334 31.41 -7.28 -6.35
CA ASN A 334 31.81 -8.67 -6.12
C ASN A 334 33.33 -8.87 -6.16
N ARG A 335 34.08 -8.03 -6.89
CA ARG A 335 35.55 -8.04 -6.88
C ARG A 335 36.17 -7.61 -5.55
N SER A 336 35.48 -6.71 -4.83
CA SER A 336 36.04 -6.08 -3.61
C SER A 336 35.33 -6.51 -2.33
N HIS A 337 34.12 -7.12 -2.45
CA HIS A 337 33.28 -7.46 -1.31
C HIS A 337 32.78 -8.90 -1.43
N PRO A 338 33.53 -9.89 -0.94
CA PRO A 338 33.10 -11.30 -0.94
C PRO A 338 31.90 -11.49 -0.01
N VAL A 339 31.18 -12.60 -0.18
CA VAL A 339 30.13 -13.01 0.76
C VAL A 339 30.65 -13.04 2.18
N GLY A 340 29.91 -12.49 3.12
CA GLY A 340 30.34 -12.28 4.51
C GLY A 340 30.93 -10.90 4.79
N THR A 341 30.98 -10.01 3.77
CA THR A 341 31.43 -8.63 3.98
C THR A 341 30.51 -7.90 4.96
N LYS A 342 31.13 -7.20 5.92
CA LYS A 342 30.43 -6.33 6.86
C LYS A 342 30.07 -5.02 6.17
N VAL A 343 28.81 -4.61 6.26
CA VAL A 343 28.29 -3.41 5.62
C VAL A 343 27.41 -2.63 6.59
N ARG A 344 27.24 -1.34 6.33
CA ARG A 344 26.20 -0.50 6.95
C ARG A 344 25.25 -0.04 5.87
N SER A 345 23.96 -0.05 6.19
CA SER A 345 22.91 0.50 5.32
C SER A 345 22.59 1.92 5.76
N VAL A 346 22.37 2.81 4.80
CA VAL A 346 21.91 4.19 5.06
C VAL A 346 20.56 4.22 5.80
N PHE A 347 19.81 3.10 5.77
CA PHE A 347 18.51 2.98 6.40
C PHE A 347 18.55 2.27 7.76
N MET A 348 19.66 1.62 8.12
CA MET A 348 19.77 0.77 9.32
C MET A 348 20.65 1.40 10.42
N GLY A 349 20.94 2.70 10.31
CA GLY A 349 21.75 3.42 11.28
C GLY A 349 23.16 2.83 11.45
N GLU A 350 23.62 2.67 12.70
CA GLU A 350 24.97 2.16 13.03
C GLU A 350 25.08 0.63 13.01
N GLU A 351 24.00 -0.09 12.72
CA GLU A 351 24.01 -1.56 12.71
C GLU A 351 24.95 -2.09 11.63
N VAL A 352 25.84 -2.98 12.03
CA VAL A 352 26.77 -3.66 11.12
C VAL A 352 26.11 -4.96 10.65
N LEU A 353 25.77 -5.00 9.38
CA LEU A 353 25.14 -6.12 8.70
C LEU A 353 26.18 -6.96 7.97
N GLU A 354 25.82 -8.17 7.52
CA GLU A 354 26.73 -9.06 6.80
C GLU A 354 26.08 -9.58 5.53
N THR A 355 26.80 -9.50 4.40
CA THR A 355 26.29 -10.03 3.12
C THR A 355 26.16 -11.56 3.18
N ARG A 356 25.05 -12.10 2.69
CA ARG A 356 24.82 -13.56 2.61
C ARG A 356 24.94 -14.13 1.20
N THR A 357 24.96 -13.27 0.18
CA THR A 357 25.14 -13.64 -1.24
C THR A 357 26.16 -12.73 -1.89
N GLU A 358 26.63 -13.10 -3.08
CA GLU A 358 27.22 -12.15 -4.00
C GLU A 358 26.14 -11.13 -4.43
N ALA A 359 26.57 -9.94 -4.86
CA ALA A 359 25.69 -8.99 -5.51
C ALA A 359 25.23 -9.52 -6.85
N ILE A 360 24.01 -9.20 -7.22
CA ILE A 360 23.36 -9.62 -8.47
C ILE A 360 22.64 -8.45 -9.13
N VAL A 361 22.43 -8.55 -10.43
CA VAL A 361 21.50 -7.63 -11.13
C VAL A 361 20.09 -8.15 -10.98
N LEU A 362 19.25 -7.44 -10.22
CA LEU A 362 17.83 -7.74 -10.12
C LEU A 362 17.06 -6.96 -11.19
N PHE A 363 16.08 -7.62 -11.81
CA PHE A 363 15.16 -7.02 -12.80
C PHE A 363 15.86 -6.37 -14.01
N GLY A 364 17.11 -6.77 -14.30
CA GLY A 364 17.87 -6.25 -15.44
C GLY A 364 18.47 -4.85 -15.24
N HIS A 365 18.19 -4.16 -14.12
CA HIS A 365 18.61 -2.76 -13.95
C HIS A 365 19.04 -2.38 -12.53
N ARG A 366 18.89 -3.24 -11.52
CA ARG A 366 19.22 -2.91 -10.12
C ARG A 366 20.36 -3.78 -9.58
N ALA A 367 21.43 -3.16 -9.16
CA ALA A 367 22.52 -3.83 -8.46
C ALA A 367 22.15 -4.03 -6.99
N ALA A 368 22.10 -5.27 -6.50
CA ALA A 368 21.59 -5.59 -5.17
C ALA A 368 22.29 -6.80 -4.53
N VAL A 369 22.23 -6.91 -3.20
CA VAL A 369 22.78 -8.01 -2.41
C VAL A 369 21.81 -8.39 -1.29
N TYR A 370 21.83 -9.65 -0.85
CA TYR A 370 21.06 -10.11 0.30
C TYR A 370 21.93 -10.09 1.57
N LEU A 371 21.35 -9.69 2.71
CA LEU A 371 22.01 -9.61 4.00
C LEU A 371 21.53 -10.73 4.93
N LYS A 372 22.39 -11.19 5.85
CA LYS A 372 22.04 -12.20 6.87
C LYS A 372 21.02 -11.65 7.83
N GLY A 373 20.02 -12.48 8.15
CA GLY A 373 18.94 -12.13 9.09
C GLY A 373 17.82 -11.29 8.48
N TYR A 374 17.91 -10.97 7.19
CA TYR A 374 16.88 -10.17 6.49
C TYR A 374 16.27 -10.92 5.33
N GLU A 375 14.95 -10.81 5.20
CA GLU A 375 14.19 -11.24 4.02
C GLU A 375 14.10 -10.05 3.06
N GLY A 376 14.57 -10.23 1.81
CA GLY A 376 14.66 -9.17 0.82
C GLY A 376 16.11 -8.81 0.46
N TYR A 377 16.27 -7.92 -0.50
CA TYR A 377 17.58 -7.45 -0.95
C TYR A 377 17.79 -5.98 -0.53
N PHE A 378 19.05 -5.58 -0.52
CA PHE A 378 19.48 -4.20 -0.35
C PHE A 378 20.14 -3.73 -1.64
N ALA A 379 19.83 -2.53 -2.11
CA ALA A 379 20.51 -1.94 -3.25
C ALA A 379 21.97 -1.61 -2.86
N LEU A 380 22.91 -1.83 -3.77
CA LEU A 380 24.34 -1.57 -3.48
C LEU A 380 24.60 -0.09 -3.17
N GLU A 381 23.80 0.80 -3.74
CA GLU A 381 23.87 2.25 -3.49
C GLU A 381 23.49 2.64 -2.05
N GLU A 382 22.80 1.76 -1.34
CA GLU A 382 22.34 1.95 0.04
C GLU A 382 23.35 1.39 1.07
N LEU A 383 24.42 0.77 0.60
CA LEU A 383 25.38 0.08 1.45
C LEU A 383 26.76 0.73 1.39
N SER A 384 27.41 0.80 2.53
CA SER A 384 28.81 1.14 2.66
C SER A 384 29.55 0.04 3.42
N PRO A 385 30.81 -0.28 3.08
CA PRO A 385 31.60 -1.21 3.88
C PRO A 385 31.70 -0.70 5.32
N ALA A 386 31.48 -1.59 6.30
CA ALA A 386 31.77 -1.30 7.69
C ALA A 386 33.25 -1.57 7.92
N VAL A 387 34.02 -0.51 8.11
CA VAL A 387 35.46 -0.58 8.45
C VAL A 387 35.63 -1.09 9.87
#